data_15ea354b6be4468bc2a48fefc55fd185
#
_entry.id   15ea354b6be4468bc2a48fefc55fd185
#
_cell.length_a   1.000
_cell.length_b   1.000
_cell.length_c   1.000
_cell.angle_alpha   90.00
_cell.angle_beta   90.00
_cell.angle_gamma   90.00
#
_symmetry.space_group_name_H-M   'P 1'
#
loop_
_entity.id
_entity.type
_entity.pdbx_description
1 polymer ?
#
loop_
_entity_poly.entity_id
_entity_poly.type
_entity_poly.pdbx_seq_one_letter_code
_entity_poly.pdbx_strand_id
1 'polypeptide(L)'
;MTDQDADVVVVGSGPSGATVADTLTALGRTVIVLERGRNHLLELEAPYGPLGHASNDELKSVYRHFLGGDPITEPRTYRRAAADGDHLHVGHVNNLPTTVGGGGVHADAKLPRFREIDFRLRSERGPVGGADVVDWPLTYADLEPYYAESEVRVGVAGEETNPFAAWRSGPFPMPPGPDMYGATLTMAAGERAGLHPYRPPTGINSVPYDGRPACNNCGFCSFHGCPIEAKGDPVALLRRALRTGRCEIRPESYVTEVVLDAGGRRATGVRYLDADRVARQVSSEHVVLAAGAFETPRLLLRQGFGNSSDQVGRNLMFHFQTLSVGGFPQPLHAMRGRSVTAVHDDHIEGDDASQRAAREAGLPWIRGGLVEHASAAGPVQESLIYGPGAHHARSMRDSSLRDRLWVFCMQGEDLAQPANRIDLDPRVRDAWGLPAGRATYSPHRHELVASAHFGPILEAVLRDAGAEWTITSTTPPIGDDADLSPLGIAPATYHIMGTCRMGADAATSVVDPTGRLWDVPNVVVVDSSVFPTSAGYNPTMTIVALAARAARLLVDEPLAPTGPPDSSHPPVP
;
A
#
# COMPACT_ATOMS: atom_id res chain seq x y z
N MET A 1 9.54 -29.33 -26.82
CA MET A 1 9.23 -28.10 -25.99
C MET A 1 7.73 -28.08 -25.90
N THR A 2 7.17 -28.17 -24.70
CA THR A 2 5.72 -27.99 -24.49
C THR A 2 5.40 -26.56 -24.85
N ASP A 3 4.41 -26.33 -25.73
CA ASP A 3 3.90 -24.99 -26.03
C ASP A 3 3.38 -24.39 -24.71
N GLN A 4 4.13 -23.45 -24.13
CA GLN A 4 3.69 -22.70 -22.96
C GLN A 4 2.80 -21.54 -23.41
N ASP A 5 1.76 -21.23 -22.62
CA ASP A 5 0.85 -20.13 -22.95
C ASP A 5 1.54 -18.76 -22.83
N ALA A 6 2.51 -18.61 -21.90
CA ALA A 6 3.32 -17.42 -21.73
C ALA A 6 4.66 -17.75 -21.03
N ASP A 7 5.66 -16.86 -21.15
CA ASP A 7 6.90 -16.98 -20.35
C ASP A 7 6.60 -16.83 -18.85
N VAL A 8 5.72 -15.89 -18.51
CA VAL A 8 5.38 -15.58 -17.12
C VAL A 8 3.87 -15.42 -16.95
N VAL A 9 3.31 -16.06 -15.93
CA VAL A 9 1.97 -15.77 -15.42
C VAL A 9 2.07 -14.95 -14.14
N VAL A 10 1.30 -13.85 -14.07
CA VAL A 10 1.24 -12.94 -12.92
C VAL A 10 -0.12 -13.06 -12.27
N VAL A 11 -0.16 -13.33 -10.97
CA VAL A 11 -1.38 -13.48 -10.17
C VAL A 11 -1.64 -12.18 -9.43
N GLY A 12 -2.61 -11.40 -9.89
CA GLY A 12 -2.97 -10.07 -9.41
C GLY A 12 -2.40 -8.94 -10.28
N SER A 13 -3.21 -7.92 -10.50
CA SER A 13 -2.91 -6.78 -11.38
C SER A 13 -2.64 -5.47 -10.61
N GLY A 14 -2.46 -5.54 -9.28
CA GLY A 14 -2.14 -4.40 -8.42
C GLY A 14 -0.78 -3.77 -8.74
N PRO A 15 -0.27 -2.84 -7.91
CA PRO A 15 0.98 -2.11 -8.19
C PRO A 15 2.15 -3.01 -8.57
N SER A 16 2.37 -4.10 -7.85
CA SER A 16 3.47 -5.03 -8.13
C SER A 16 3.26 -5.83 -9.42
N GLY A 17 2.07 -6.40 -9.62
CA GLY A 17 1.76 -7.19 -10.83
C GLY A 17 1.80 -6.35 -12.11
N ALA A 18 1.28 -5.13 -12.07
CA ALA A 18 1.35 -4.17 -13.16
C ALA A 18 2.80 -3.80 -13.50
N THR A 19 3.64 -3.62 -12.48
CA THR A 19 5.07 -3.32 -12.66
C THR A 19 5.82 -4.48 -13.30
N VAL A 20 5.55 -5.71 -12.84
CA VAL A 20 6.14 -6.91 -13.45
C VAL A 20 5.75 -7.04 -14.92
N ALA A 21 4.45 -6.85 -15.21
CA ALA A 21 3.95 -6.92 -16.59
C ALA A 21 4.60 -5.84 -17.49
N ASP A 22 4.66 -4.57 -17.05
CA ASP A 22 5.32 -3.49 -17.81
C ASP A 22 6.82 -3.77 -18.01
N THR A 23 7.52 -4.22 -16.97
CA THR A 23 8.96 -4.45 -17.03
C THR A 23 9.29 -5.63 -17.96
N LEU A 24 8.65 -6.78 -17.78
CA LEU A 24 8.96 -7.99 -18.55
C LEU A 24 8.57 -7.85 -20.02
N THR A 25 7.44 -7.23 -20.32
CA THR A 25 7.01 -7.03 -21.71
C THR A 25 7.90 -6.02 -22.44
N ALA A 26 8.43 -5.00 -21.76
CA ALA A 26 9.45 -4.10 -22.29
C ALA A 26 10.77 -4.83 -22.58
N LEU A 27 11.08 -5.89 -21.82
CA LEU A 27 12.24 -6.77 -22.02
C LEU A 27 11.95 -7.95 -22.98
N GLY A 28 10.84 -7.91 -23.71
CA GLY A 28 10.50 -8.85 -24.78
C GLY A 28 9.85 -10.15 -24.34
N ARG A 29 9.49 -10.31 -23.06
CA ARG A 29 8.81 -11.49 -22.54
C ARG A 29 7.30 -11.43 -22.74
N THR A 30 6.67 -12.60 -22.89
CA THR A 30 5.21 -12.73 -22.93
C THR A 30 4.65 -12.89 -21.51
N VAL A 31 3.60 -12.14 -21.19
CA VAL A 31 3.03 -12.12 -19.83
C VAL A 31 1.50 -12.26 -19.89
N ILE A 32 0.96 -13.17 -19.09
CA ILE A 32 -0.47 -13.26 -18.80
C ILE A 32 -0.71 -12.80 -17.37
N VAL A 33 -1.53 -11.77 -17.20
CA VAL A 33 -1.96 -11.26 -15.88
C VAL A 33 -3.37 -11.79 -15.58
N LEU A 34 -3.52 -12.52 -14.49
CA LEU A 34 -4.80 -13.01 -14.00
C LEU A 34 -5.28 -12.11 -12.86
N GLU A 35 -6.41 -11.45 -13.02
CA GLU A 35 -7.02 -10.58 -12.02
C GLU A 35 -8.39 -11.11 -11.61
N ARG A 36 -8.63 -11.23 -10.30
CA ARG A 36 -9.91 -11.69 -9.78
C ARG A 36 -11.05 -10.70 -10.05
N GLY A 37 -10.72 -9.41 -10.01
CA GLY A 37 -11.69 -8.34 -10.21
C GLY A 37 -12.01 -8.06 -11.67
N ARG A 38 -13.03 -7.22 -11.84
CA ARG A 38 -13.49 -6.76 -13.15
C ARG A 38 -12.55 -5.74 -13.76
N ASN A 39 -12.67 -5.59 -15.08
CA ASN A 39 -11.95 -4.57 -15.82
C ASN A 39 -12.80 -3.28 -15.96
N HIS A 40 -12.85 -2.47 -14.90
CA HIS A 40 -13.54 -1.19 -14.93
C HIS A 40 -12.73 -0.06 -15.56
N LEU A 41 -11.44 -0.26 -15.76
CA LEU A 41 -10.47 0.78 -15.98
C LEU A 41 -9.89 0.78 -17.39
N LEU A 42 -9.79 -0.39 -18.03
CA LEU A 42 -9.24 -0.53 -19.38
C LEU A 42 -10.30 -0.45 -20.47
N GLU A 43 -11.55 -0.74 -20.14
CA GLU A 43 -12.68 -0.68 -21.07
C GLU A 43 -13.35 0.69 -21.02
N LEU A 44 -12.83 1.63 -21.80
CA LEU A 44 -13.31 3.01 -21.83
C LEU A 44 -14.71 3.19 -22.43
N GLU A 45 -15.23 2.19 -23.13
CA GLU A 45 -16.50 2.28 -23.87
C GLU A 45 -17.66 1.57 -23.20
N ALA A 46 -17.44 0.69 -22.27
CA ALA A 46 -18.49 -0.13 -21.66
C ALA A 46 -18.98 0.46 -20.33
N PRO A 47 -20.15 0.18 -19.96
CA PRO A 47 -21.46 0.35 -20.59
C PRO A 47 -22.08 1.73 -20.32
N TYR A 48 -21.31 2.69 -19.82
CA TYR A 48 -21.81 3.97 -19.26
C TYR A 48 -21.50 5.19 -20.12
N GLY A 49 -20.83 5.03 -21.29
CA GLY A 49 -20.46 6.12 -22.17
C GLY A 49 -19.65 7.24 -21.49
N PRO A 50 -19.78 8.51 -21.90
CA PRO A 50 -19.02 9.62 -21.32
C PRO A 50 -19.21 9.82 -19.81
N LEU A 51 -20.36 9.46 -19.24
CA LEU A 51 -20.63 9.53 -17.80
C LEU A 51 -19.91 8.43 -17.03
N GLY A 52 -19.54 7.36 -17.69
CA GLY A 52 -18.79 6.26 -17.13
C GLY A 52 -17.37 6.64 -16.67
N HIS A 53 -16.84 7.77 -17.10
CA HIS A 53 -15.54 8.29 -16.70
C HIS A 53 -15.55 9.09 -15.40
N ALA A 54 -16.70 9.33 -14.79
CA ALA A 54 -16.81 10.13 -13.58
C ALA A 54 -16.12 9.47 -12.36
N SER A 55 -16.09 8.15 -12.31
CA SER A 55 -15.30 7.37 -11.36
C SER A 55 -14.85 6.09 -12.07
N ASN A 56 -13.60 5.91 -12.24
CA ASN A 56 -13.05 4.81 -13.03
C ASN A 56 -12.78 3.58 -12.14
N ASP A 57 -13.78 3.12 -11.41
CA ASP A 57 -13.67 2.11 -10.37
C ASP A 57 -14.98 1.35 -10.17
N GLU A 58 -15.05 0.49 -9.16
CA GLU A 58 -16.17 -0.38 -8.81
C GLU A 58 -17.46 0.39 -8.48
N LEU A 59 -17.38 1.66 -8.11
CA LEU A 59 -18.57 2.49 -7.84
C LEU A 59 -19.48 2.58 -9.05
N LYS A 60 -18.95 2.46 -10.26
CA LYS A 60 -19.71 2.39 -11.51
C LYS A 60 -20.60 1.16 -11.61
N SER A 61 -20.24 0.11 -10.91
CA SER A 61 -20.91 -1.20 -11.01
C SER A 61 -22.01 -1.40 -9.98
N VAL A 62 -22.44 -0.34 -9.29
CA VAL A 62 -23.46 -0.42 -8.24
C VAL A 62 -23.00 -1.30 -7.06
N TYR A 63 -21.69 -1.38 -6.81
CA TYR A 63 -21.18 -2.09 -5.66
C TYR A 63 -21.57 -1.41 -4.35
N ARG A 64 -21.93 -2.24 -3.39
CA ARG A 64 -22.37 -1.79 -2.05
C ARG A 64 -21.21 -1.44 -1.13
N HIS A 65 -19.97 -1.77 -1.52
CA HIS A 65 -18.79 -1.66 -0.69
C HIS A 65 -17.77 -0.73 -1.35
N PHE A 66 -17.60 0.42 -0.74
CA PHE A 66 -16.88 1.57 -1.28
C PHE A 66 -15.35 1.37 -1.35
N LEU A 67 -14.77 0.59 -0.46
CA LEU A 67 -13.31 0.48 -0.31
C LEU A 67 -12.76 -0.94 -0.41
N GLY A 68 -13.57 -1.90 -0.87
CA GLY A 68 -13.11 -3.28 -0.92
C GLY A 68 -14.06 -4.20 -1.67
N GLY A 69 -13.68 -5.46 -1.77
CA GLY A 69 -14.54 -6.51 -2.29
C GLY A 69 -15.80 -6.70 -1.45
N ASP A 70 -16.85 -7.28 -2.06
CA ASP A 70 -18.07 -7.61 -1.35
C ASP A 70 -17.78 -8.64 -0.23
N PRO A 71 -17.94 -8.29 1.06
CA PRO A 71 -17.64 -9.19 2.17
C PRO A 71 -18.61 -10.40 2.26
N ILE A 72 -19.68 -10.43 1.49
CA ILE A 72 -20.54 -11.61 1.37
C ILE A 72 -19.90 -12.64 0.44
N THR A 73 -19.29 -12.19 -0.66
CA THR A 73 -18.60 -13.06 -1.60
C THR A 73 -17.17 -13.34 -1.20
N GLU A 74 -16.51 -12.37 -0.59
CA GLU A 74 -15.10 -12.40 -0.17
C GLU A 74 -14.96 -12.08 1.33
N PRO A 75 -15.57 -12.86 2.23
CA PRO A 75 -15.46 -12.61 3.66
C PRO A 75 -14.01 -12.81 4.11
N ARG A 76 -13.57 -11.95 5.01
CA ARG A 76 -12.39 -12.13 5.82
C ARG A 76 -12.79 -12.26 7.27
N THR A 77 -11.94 -12.81 8.09
CA THR A 77 -12.20 -12.91 9.53
C THR A 77 -11.09 -12.22 10.30
N TYR A 78 -11.41 -11.78 11.51
CA TYR A 78 -10.50 -11.09 12.38
C TYR A 78 -10.60 -11.56 13.83
N ARG A 79 -9.44 -11.60 14.50
CA ARG A 79 -9.31 -11.71 15.94
C ARG A 79 -8.07 -10.95 16.41
N ARG A 80 -8.03 -10.57 17.70
CA ARG A 80 -6.87 -9.88 18.29
C ARG A 80 -5.74 -10.84 18.64
N ALA A 81 -6.11 -12.01 19.14
CA ALA A 81 -5.18 -13.06 19.58
C ALA A 81 -5.77 -14.44 19.40
N ALA A 82 -4.95 -15.48 19.50
CA ALA A 82 -5.41 -16.86 19.44
C ALA A 82 -6.40 -17.22 20.57
N ALA A 83 -6.30 -16.55 21.71
CA ALA A 83 -7.21 -16.74 22.85
C ALA A 83 -8.66 -16.30 22.55
N ASP A 84 -8.90 -15.46 21.55
CA ASP A 84 -10.24 -15.04 21.14
C ASP A 84 -11.03 -16.14 20.41
N GLY A 85 -10.44 -17.32 20.21
CA GLY A 85 -11.07 -18.44 19.49
C GLY A 85 -10.90 -18.34 17.96
N ASP A 86 -11.92 -18.78 17.20
CA ASP A 86 -11.81 -18.86 15.75
C ASP A 86 -11.82 -17.45 15.12
N HIS A 87 -12.73 -16.59 15.51
CA HIS A 87 -12.79 -15.19 15.09
C HIS A 87 -13.72 -14.37 16.00
N LEU A 88 -13.49 -13.05 16.03
CA LEU A 88 -14.37 -12.04 16.65
C LEU A 88 -15.29 -11.40 15.62
N HIS A 89 -14.84 -11.32 14.37
CA HIS A 89 -15.58 -10.70 13.29
C HIS A 89 -15.48 -11.48 11.99
N VAL A 90 -16.55 -11.45 11.20
CA VAL A 90 -16.66 -11.99 9.85
C VAL A 90 -17.23 -10.91 8.92
N GLY A 91 -16.56 -10.63 7.83
CA GLY A 91 -17.03 -9.67 6.86
C GLY A 91 -15.90 -8.88 6.19
N HIS A 92 -15.98 -7.57 6.25
CA HIS A 92 -14.94 -6.68 5.72
C HIS A 92 -13.81 -6.53 6.74
N VAL A 93 -12.62 -6.99 6.40
CA VAL A 93 -11.38 -6.86 7.21
C VAL A 93 -10.25 -6.38 6.29
N ASN A 94 -10.04 -5.08 6.19
CA ASN A 94 -9.04 -4.46 5.29
C ASN A 94 -9.09 -5.04 3.85
N ASN A 95 -10.29 -5.32 3.33
CA ASN A 95 -10.44 -5.81 1.98
C ASN A 95 -10.00 -4.72 1.01
N LEU A 96 -9.01 -5.04 0.19
CA LEU A 96 -8.59 -4.16 -0.89
C LEU A 96 -9.56 -4.28 -2.07
N PRO A 97 -9.68 -3.23 -2.90
CA PRO A 97 -10.49 -3.26 -4.11
C PRO A 97 -10.16 -4.43 -5.01
N THR A 98 -11.19 -5.10 -5.49
CA THR A 98 -11.11 -6.25 -6.40
C THR A 98 -11.43 -5.77 -7.81
N THR A 99 -10.42 -5.24 -8.48
CA THR A 99 -10.51 -4.65 -9.83
C THR A 99 -9.16 -4.75 -10.54
N VAL A 100 -9.13 -4.62 -11.86
CA VAL A 100 -7.88 -4.44 -12.60
C VAL A 100 -7.16 -3.19 -12.11
N GLY A 101 -5.91 -3.36 -11.66
CA GLY A 101 -5.11 -2.34 -10.97
C GLY A 101 -5.16 -2.41 -9.44
N GLY A 102 -6.07 -3.22 -8.89
CA GLY A 102 -6.17 -3.47 -7.44
C GLY A 102 -6.25 -2.21 -6.59
N GLY A 103 -5.76 -2.28 -5.36
CA GLY A 103 -5.76 -1.15 -4.41
C GLY A 103 -5.02 0.10 -4.87
N GLY A 104 -4.10 -0.03 -5.83
CA GLY A 104 -3.36 1.11 -6.38
C GLY A 104 -4.24 2.11 -7.14
N VAL A 105 -5.39 1.67 -7.68
CA VAL A 105 -6.36 2.54 -8.34
C VAL A 105 -7.00 3.51 -7.36
N HIS A 106 -7.27 3.05 -6.14
CA HIS A 106 -7.95 3.82 -5.09
C HIS A 106 -7.00 4.60 -4.19
N ALA A 107 -5.69 4.30 -4.25
CA ALA A 107 -4.67 4.99 -3.48
C ALA A 107 -4.43 6.41 -3.98
N ASP A 108 -4.00 7.29 -3.08
CA ASP A 108 -3.71 8.71 -3.35
C ASP A 108 -2.45 8.93 -4.20
N ALA A 109 -1.80 7.85 -4.60
CA ALA A 109 -0.53 7.85 -5.32
C ALA A 109 0.60 8.64 -4.61
N LYS A 110 0.65 8.57 -3.27
CA LYS A 110 1.81 9.01 -2.48
C LYS A 110 2.91 7.97 -2.62
N LEU A 111 4.08 8.38 -3.08
CA LEU A 111 5.15 7.49 -3.52
C LEU A 111 6.52 7.85 -2.92
N PRO A 112 6.62 8.03 -1.58
CA PRO A 112 7.91 8.24 -0.95
C PRO A 112 8.76 6.97 -1.04
N ARG A 113 10.08 7.16 -1.08
CA ARG A 113 11.06 6.08 -0.90
C ARG A 113 11.25 5.81 0.58
N PHE A 114 11.61 4.58 0.95
CA PHE A 114 12.13 4.29 2.27
C PHE A 114 13.52 4.92 2.44
N ARG A 115 13.93 5.16 3.67
CA ARG A 115 15.27 5.67 4.01
C ARG A 115 16.26 4.50 4.17
N GLU A 116 17.54 4.79 4.16
CA GLU A 116 18.61 3.80 4.34
C GLU A 116 18.47 3.01 5.65
N ILE A 117 18.11 3.71 6.74
CA ILE A 117 17.91 3.10 8.06
C ILE A 117 16.79 2.06 8.07
N ASP A 118 15.75 2.20 7.23
CA ASP A 118 14.62 1.28 7.18
C ASP A 118 15.04 -0.12 6.72
N PHE A 119 16.13 -0.21 5.96
CA PHE A 119 16.73 -1.48 5.54
C PHE A 119 17.63 -2.10 6.61
N ARG A 120 17.99 -1.36 7.64
CA ARG A 120 18.95 -1.76 8.68
C ARG A 120 18.42 -1.52 10.09
N LEU A 121 17.12 -1.56 10.27
CA LEU A 121 16.47 -1.16 11.52
C LEU A 121 16.97 -1.96 12.72
N ARG A 122 17.20 -3.26 12.55
CA ARG A 122 17.73 -4.13 13.60
C ARG A 122 19.16 -3.78 13.99
N SER A 123 20.03 -3.57 13.02
CA SER A 123 21.44 -3.21 13.24
C SER A 123 21.57 -1.82 13.84
N GLU A 124 20.75 -0.86 13.42
CA GLU A 124 20.85 0.56 13.82
C GLU A 124 20.16 0.84 15.17
N ARG A 125 19.02 0.20 15.45
CA ARG A 125 18.21 0.50 16.63
C ARG A 125 18.16 -0.64 17.66
N GLY A 126 18.58 -1.83 17.29
CA GLY A 126 18.54 -3.00 18.16
C GLY A 126 17.17 -3.66 18.26
N PRO A 127 17.05 -4.71 19.10
CA PRO A 127 15.83 -5.48 19.28
C PRO A 127 14.79 -4.75 20.11
N VAL A 128 13.52 -5.10 19.90
CA VAL A 128 12.39 -4.73 20.76
C VAL A 128 11.77 -6.02 21.31
N GLY A 129 11.59 -6.11 22.63
CA GLY A 129 11.00 -7.28 23.25
C GLY A 129 9.56 -7.52 22.77
N GLY A 130 9.25 -8.74 22.32
CA GLY A 130 7.94 -9.09 21.76
C GLY A 130 7.78 -8.85 20.26
N ALA A 131 8.73 -8.15 19.63
CA ALA A 131 8.76 -7.91 18.19
C ALA A 131 9.90 -8.67 17.50
N ASP A 132 9.73 -8.97 16.21
CA ASP A 132 10.71 -9.65 15.37
C ASP A 132 11.34 -8.66 14.37
N VAL A 133 12.04 -7.66 14.94
CA VAL A 133 12.76 -6.65 14.17
C VAL A 133 13.97 -7.28 13.51
N VAL A 134 14.07 -7.19 12.19
CA VAL A 134 15.18 -7.72 11.39
C VAL A 134 15.67 -6.67 10.38
N ASP A 135 16.88 -6.85 9.87
CA ASP A 135 17.37 -6.09 8.72
C ASP A 135 16.81 -6.70 7.41
N TRP A 136 16.68 -5.88 6.41
CA TRP A 136 16.41 -6.35 5.05
C TRP A 136 17.63 -7.09 4.50
N PRO A 137 17.47 -8.13 3.67
CA PRO A 137 18.59 -8.83 3.06
C PRO A 137 19.18 -8.08 1.85
N LEU A 138 18.82 -6.81 1.68
CA LEU A 138 19.30 -5.89 0.66
C LEU A 138 19.42 -4.49 1.27
N THR A 139 20.22 -3.64 0.65
CA THR A 139 20.45 -2.26 1.08
C THR A 139 19.63 -1.28 0.25
N TYR A 140 19.55 -0.03 0.70
CA TYR A 140 18.99 1.05 -0.10
C TYR A 140 19.69 1.18 -1.47
N ALA A 141 21.04 1.07 -1.50
CA ALA A 141 21.83 1.15 -2.73
C ALA A 141 21.50 0.06 -3.74
N ASP A 142 21.12 -1.15 -3.28
CA ASP A 142 20.65 -2.23 -4.15
C ASP A 142 19.30 -1.95 -4.79
N LEU A 143 18.46 -1.13 -4.13
CA LEU A 143 17.10 -0.83 -4.57
C LEU A 143 16.97 0.53 -5.27
N GLU A 144 17.88 1.45 -5.04
CA GLU A 144 17.83 2.82 -5.56
C GLU A 144 17.68 2.90 -7.10
N PRO A 145 18.41 2.11 -7.92
CA PRO A 145 18.24 2.14 -9.37
C PRO A 145 16.82 1.79 -9.82
N TYR A 146 16.18 0.89 -9.07
CA TYR A 146 14.81 0.47 -9.35
C TYR A 146 13.77 1.49 -8.85
N TYR A 147 14.08 2.22 -7.77
CA TYR A 147 13.31 3.41 -7.40
C TYR A 147 13.34 4.45 -8.50
N ALA A 148 14.53 4.81 -9.00
CA ALA A 148 14.72 5.80 -10.05
C ALA A 148 14.00 5.40 -11.36
N GLU A 149 14.15 4.14 -11.80
CA GLU A 149 13.44 3.61 -12.97
C GLU A 149 11.91 3.67 -12.77
N SER A 150 11.43 3.24 -11.62
CA SER A 150 10.00 3.19 -11.31
C SER A 150 9.36 4.56 -11.25
N GLU A 151 10.03 5.55 -10.68
CA GLU A 151 9.56 6.93 -10.65
C GLU A 151 9.37 7.51 -12.06
N VAL A 152 10.29 7.19 -12.98
CA VAL A 152 10.16 7.58 -14.40
C VAL A 152 8.99 6.85 -15.05
N ARG A 153 8.83 5.53 -14.82
CA ARG A 153 7.76 4.73 -15.43
C ARG A 153 6.37 5.14 -14.95
N VAL A 154 6.23 5.43 -13.67
CA VAL A 154 4.98 5.90 -13.06
C VAL A 154 4.70 7.36 -13.41
N GLY A 155 5.72 8.18 -13.53
CA GLY A 155 5.63 9.63 -13.62
C GLY A 155 5.43 10.26 -12.24
N VAL A 156 6.50 10.30 -11.44
CA VAL A 156 6.45 10.90 -10.10
C VAL A 156 6.73 12.39 -10.17
N ALA A 157 5.85 13.21 -9.59
CA ALA A 157 6.04 14.62 -9.36
C ALA A 157 6.49 14.86 -7.92
N GLY A 158 7.52 15.67 -7.71
CA GLY A 158 8.07 15.93 -6.37
C GLY A 158 9.11 17.05 -6.37
N GLU A 159 9.66 17.32 -5.18
CA GLU A 159 10.74 18.30 -4.96
C GLU A 159 11.80 17.70 -4.02
N GLU A 160 13.02 18.24 -4.09
CA GLU A 160 14.17 17.77 -3.31
C GLU A 160 14.45 18.68 -2.12
N THR A 161 13.42 19.10 -1.40
CA THR A 161 13.53 20.03 -0.25
C THR A 161 13.51 19.31 1.10
N ASN A 162 13.23 18.00 1.14
CA ASN A 162 13.24 17.21 2.36
C ASN A 162 14.68 17.00 2.86
N PRO A 163 15.09 17.54 4.02
CA PRO A 163 16.46 17.40 4.54
C PRO A 163 16.79 15.97 5.00
N PHE A 164 15.76 15.12 5.17
CA PHE A 164 15.90 13.74 5.65
C PHE A 164 15.76 12.71 4.53
N ALA A 165 15.55 13.15 3.28
CA ALA A 165 15.39 12.23 2.16
C ALA A 165 16.64 11.36 1.96
N ALA A 166 16.41 10.09 1.61
CA ALA A 166 17.48 9.27 1.09
C ALA A 166 18.03 9.87 -0.21
N TRP A 167 19.32 9.68 -0.47
CA TRP A 167 19.97 10.16 -1.69
C TRP A 167 19.33 9.58 -2.95
N ARG A 168 19.46 10.28 -4.06
CA ARG A 168 18.84 9.97 -5.35
C ARG A 168 19.90 10.01 -6.45
N SER A 169 19.82 9.09 -7.41
CA SER A 169 20.68 9.09 -8.60
C SER A 169 20.20 10.05 -9.70
N GLY A 170 18.99 10.61 -9.57
CA GLY A 170 18.43 11.57 -10.52
C GLY A 170 17.23 12.34 -9.96
N PRO A 171 16.84 13.44 -10.62
CA PRO A 171 15.73 14.28 -10.19
C PRO A 171 14.38 13.59 -10.37
N PHE A 172 13.33 14.16 -9.77
CA PHE A 172 11.96 13.75 -10.07
C PHE A 172 11.59 14.03 -11.52
N PRO A 173 10.83 13.15 -12.19
CA PRO A 173 10.38 13.34 -13.58
C PRO A 173 9.57 14.62 -13.80
N MET A 174 8.86 15.08 -12.78
CA MET A 174 8.01 16.26 -12.86
C MET A 174 8.14 17.12 -11.59
N PRO A 175 7.98 18.46 -11.70
CA PRO A 175 7.87 19.32 -10.53
C PRO A 175 6.62 18.96 -9.69
N PRO A 176 6.53 19.39 -8.41
CA PRO A 176 5.33 19.19 -7.62
C PRO A 176 4.16 19.98 -8.22
N GLY A 177 2.94 19.53 -7.96
CA GLY A 177 1.75 20.27 -8.34
C GLY A 177 1.36 21.32 -7.30
N PRO A 178 0.25 22.06 -7.51
CA PRO A 178 -0.16 23.16 -6.64
C PRO A 178 -0.56 22.66 -5.24
N ASP A 179 -0.33 23.51 -4.25
CA ASP A 179 -0.71 23.26 -2.86
C ASP A 179 -2.21 23.46 -2.65
N MET A 180 -2.77 22.70 -1.72
CA MET A 180 -4.08 22.99 -1.15
C MET A 180 -3.97 24.09 -0.11
N TYR A 181 -5.04 24.89 0.03
CA TYR A 181 -5.05 25.99 1.01
C TYR A 181 -4.81 25.52 2.46
N GLY A 182 -5.44 24.42 2.89
CA GLY A 182 -5.17 23.85 4.22
C GLY A 182 -3.71 23.41 4.39
N ALA A 183 -3.08 22.90 3.34
CA ALA A 183 -1.67 22.54 3.36
C ALA A 183 -0.76 23.77 3.54
N THR A 184 -1.05 24.89 2.88
CA THR A 184 -0.27 26.12 3.05
C THR A 184 -0.31 26.64 4.48
N LEU A 185 -1.46 26.54 5.16
CA LEU A 185 -1.60 26.93 6.57
C LEU A 185 -0.78 26.04 7.49
N THR A 186 -0.85 24.72 7.28
CA THR A 186 -0.17 23.76 8.14
C THR A 186 1.32 23.63 7.84
N MET A 187 1.78 23.90 6.61
CA MET A 187 3.22 24.03 6.31
C MET A 187 3.81 25.23 7.07
N ALA A 188 3.20 26.40 6.97
CA ALA A 188 3.66 27.58 7.68
C ALA A 188 3.67 27.39 9.21
N ALA A 189 2.71 26.67 9.78
CA ALA A 189 2.69 26.32 11.20
C ALA A 189 3.80 25.32 11.55
N GLY A 190 4.02 24.32 10.71
CA GLY A 190 5.11 23.36 10.87
C GLY A 190 6.48 24.03 10.88
N GLU A 191 6.73 24.95 9.95
CA GLU A 191 7.98 25.75 9.90
C GLU A 191 8.19 26.57 11.18
N ARG A 192 7.12 27.22 11.69
CA ARG A 192 7.19 27.95 12.98
C ARG A 192 7.47 27.02 14.17
N ALA A 193 7.02 25.77 14.09
CA ALA A 193 7.31 24.74 15.08
C ALA A 193 8.71 24.12 14.94
N GLY A 194 9.50 24.53 13.93
CA GLY A 194 10.83 23.99 13.64
C GLY A 194 10.80 22.67 12.87
N LEU A 195 9.68 22.30 12.28
CA LEU A 195 9.55 21.14 11.39
C LEU A 195 9.92 21.53 9.95
N HIS A 196 10.12 20.52 9.11
CA HIS A 196 10.56 20.67 7.71
C HIS A 196 9.49 20.14 6.74
N PRO A 197 8.32 20.78 6.63
CA PRO A 197 7.27 20.34 5.72
C PRO A 197 7.71 20.53 4.26
N TYR A 198 7.34 19.56 3.42
CA TYR A 198 7.66 19.56 1.99
C TYR A 198 6.49 18.96 1.18
N ARG A 199 6.54 19.12 -0.16
CA ARG A 199 5.58 18.53 -1.08
C ARG A 199 5.97 17.08 -1.37
N PRO A 200 5.09 16.09 -1.01
CA PRO A 200 5.44 14.68 -1.14
C PRO A 200 5.63 14.26 -2.59
N PRO A 201 6.50 13.27 -2.85
CA PRO A 201 6.52 12.56 -4.11
C PRO A 201 5.15 11.94 -4.40
N THR A 202 4.55 12.27 -5.54
CA THR A 202 3.23 11.75 -5.93
C THR A 202 3.23 11.27 -7.37
N GLY A 203 2.60 10.12 -7.63
CA GLY A 203 2.33 9.64 -8.99
C GLY A 203 1.13 10.36 -9.62
N ILE A 204 1.12 11.70 -9.60
CA ILE A 204 0.05 12.51 -10.18
C ILE A 204 0.68 13.54 -11.08
N ASN A 205 0.36 13.50 -12.36
CA ASN A 205 0.94 14.40 -13.36
C ASN A 205 0.70 15.88 -13.00
N SER A 206 1.74 16.60 -12.66
CA SER A 206 1.68 18.07 -12.47
C SER A 206 1.73 18.81 -13.80
N VAL A 207 2.35 18.21 -14.79
CA VAL A 207 2.37 18.60 -16.21
C VAL A 207 2.01 17.38 -17.07
N PRO A 208 1.66 17.52 -18.36
CA PRO A 208 1.44 16.35 -19.23
C PRO A 208 2.66 15.43 -19.24
N TYR A 209 2.46 14.13 -19.04
CA TYR A 209 3.53 13.14 -18.96
C TYR A 209 3.11 11.78 -19.53
N ASP A 210 3.96 11.15 -20.31
CA ASP A 210 3.75 9.82 -20.93
C ASP A 210 2.39 9.69 -21.64
N GLY A 211 1.99 10.71 -22.41
CA GLY A 211 0.72 10.75 -23.13
C GLY A 211 -0.52 10.97 -22.26
N ARG A 212 -0.36 11.15 -20.96
CA ARG A 212 -1.44 11.44 -20.00
C ARG A 212 -1.51 12.93 -19.67
N PRO A 213 -2.70 13.49 -19.45
CA PRO A 213 -2.85 14.92 -19.16
C PRO A 213 -2.29 15.31 -17.80
N ALA A 214 -2.10 16.60 -17.59
CA ALA A 214 -1.90 17.16 -16.24
C ALA A 214 -3.18 17.04 -15.40
N CYS A 215 -3.01 16.94 -14.08
CA CYS A 215 -4.11 16.90 -13.11
C CYS A 215 -4.96 18.19 -13.18
N ASN A 216 -6.28 18.02 -13.21
CA ASN A 216 -7.25 19.12 -13.18
C ASN A 216 -7.75 19.47 -11.77
N ASN A 217 -7.15 18.89 -10.73
CA ASN A 217 -7.49 19.10 -9.31
C ASN A 217 -8.97 18.81 -8.97
N CYS A 218 -9.53 17.74 -9.53
CA CYS A 218 -10.94 17.36 -9.35
C CYS A 218 -11.32 16.85 -7.96
N GLY A 219 -10.34 16.50 -7.09
CA GLY A 219 -10.57 15.99 -5.74
C GLY A 219 -10.88 14.49 -5.63
N PHE A 220 -10.69 13.70 -6.69
CA PHE A 220 -10.99 12.26 -6.71
C PHE A 220 -9.78 11.36 -6.53
N CYS A 221 -8.68 11.83 -5.95
CA CYS A 221 -7.47 10.99 -5.82
C CYS A 221 -7.63 9.87 -4.81
N SER A 222 -8.19 10.17 -3.63
CA SER A 222 -8.44 9.19 -2.58
C SER A 222 -9.70 8.39 -2.86
N PHE A 223 -9.60 7.08 -2.73
CA PHE A 223 -10.71 6.14 -2.83
C PHE A 223 -11.37 6.00 -4.20
N HIS A 224 -10.87 6.69 -5.24
CA HIS A 224 -11.44 6.63 -6.58
C HIS A 224 -10.36 6.44 -7.65
N GLY A 225 -10.73 5.82 -8.77
CA GLY A 225 -9.94 5.87 -10.00
C GLY A 225 -9.90 7.29 -10.56
N CYS A 226 -8.78 7.65 -11.20
CA CYS A 226 -8.62 8.98 -11.78
C CYS A 226 -9.50 9.15 -13.02
N PRO A 227 -10.47 10.10 -13.04
CA PRO A 227 -11.42 10.23 -14.15
C PRO A 227 -10.79 10.73 -15.45
N ILE A 228 -9.59 11.31 -15.38
CA ILE A 228 -8.86 11.84 -16.55
C ILE A 228 -7.51 11.15 -16.78
N GLU A 229 -7.21 10.07 -16.04
CA GLU A 229 -5.97 9.30 -16.16
C GLU A 229 -4.67 10.10 -15.90
N ALA A 230 -4.75 11.18 -15.15
CA ALA A 230 -3.57 11.95 -14.73
C ALA A 230 -2.79 11.27 -13.60
N LYS A 231 -3.36 10.21 -12.97
CA LYS A 231 -2.71 9.45 -11.91
C LYS A 231 -1.85 8.33 -12.52
N GLY A 232 -0.58 8.25 -12.13
CA GLY A 232 0.35 7.18 -12.45
C GLY A 232 0.10 5.99 -11.54
N ASP A 233 -1.02 5.35 -11.72
CA ASP A 233 -1.44 4.15 -11.00
C ASP A 233 -1.13 2.86 -11.80
N PRO A 234 -1.43 1.69 -11.28
CA PRO A 234 -1.18 0.42 -11.97
C PRO A 234 -1.77 0.34 -13.38
N VAL A 235 -2.89 1.04 -13.64
CA VAL A 235 -3.52 1.05 -14.97
C VAL A 235 -2.60 1.69 -16.02
N ALA A 236 -1.87 2.74 -15.65
CA ALA A 236 -0.90 3.36 -16.54
C ALA A 236 0.20 2.37 -16.97
N LEU A 237 0.71 1.56 -16.03
CA LEU A 237 1.71 0.52 -16.30
C LEU A 237 1.13 -0.63 -17.13
N LEU A 238 -0.08 -1.10 -16.80
CA LEU A 238 -0.77 -2.14 -17.58
C LEU A 238 -1.02 -1.71 -19.03
N ARG A 239 -1.41 -0.43 -19.26
CA ARG A 239 -1.56 0.11 -20.62
C ARG A 239 -0.24 0.12 -21.38
N ARG A 240 0.88 0.39 -20.71
CA ARG A 240 2.22 0.29 -21.33
C ARG A 240 2.52 -1.15 -21.73
N ALA A 241 2.28 -2.11 -20.82
CA ALA A 241 2.46 -3.53 -21.10
C ALA A 241 1.61 -4.01 -22.29
N LEU A 242 0.32 -3.65 -22.32
CA LEU A 242 -0.59 -3.99 -23.44
C LEU A 242 -0.12 -3.43 -24.79
N ARG A 243 0.41 -2.20 -24.82
CA ARG A 243 0.92 -1.58 -26.06
C ARG A 243 2.09 -2.33 -26.69
N THR A 244 2.81 -3.17 -25.92
CA THR A 244 3.89 -4.00 -26.48
C THR A 244 3.38 -5.16 -27.33
N GLY A 245 2.10 -5.52 -27.24
CA GLY A 245 1.51 -6.71 -27.85
C GLY A 245 1.95 -8.02 -27.20
N ARG A 246 2.62 -7.97 -26.03
CA ARG A 246 3.18 -9.13 -25.31
C ARG A 246 2.49 -9.38 -23.97
N CYS A 247 1.48 -8.59 -23.62
CA CYS A 247 0.70 -8.71 -22.41
C CYS A 247 -0.75 -9.06 -22.73
N GLU A 248 -1.29 -10.04 -22.00
CA GLU A 248 -2.72 -10.32 -21.94
C GLU A 248 -3.19 -10.13 -20.49
N ILE A 249 -4.31 -9.45 -20.28
CA ILE A 249 -4.95 -9.33 -18.97
C ILE A 249 -6.26 -10.09 -19.02
N ARG A 250 -6.44 -11.06 -18.13
CA ARG A 250 -7.68 -11.81 -17.94
C ARG A 250 -8.34 -11.35 -16.64
N PRO A 251 -9.32 -10.46 -16.70
CA PRO A 251 -10.13 -10.10 -15.54
C PRO A 251 -11.08 -11.24 -15.15
N GLU A 252 -11.72 -11.11 -13.98
CA GLU A 252 -12.66 -12.11 -13.43
C GLU A 252 -12.08 -13.53 -13.41
N SER A 253 -10.77 -13.62 -13.14
CA SER A 253 -9.96 -14.85 -13.16
C SER A 253 -9.40 -15.12 -11.76
N TYR A 254 -10.12 -15.93 -10.98
CA TYR A 254 -9.75 -16.25 -9.60
C TYR A 254 -8.77 -17.42 -9.54
N VAL A 255 -7.49 -17.14 -9.30
CA VAL A 255 -6.46 -18.18 -9.18
C VAL A 255 -6.70 -19.00 -7.92
N THR A 256 -6.87 -20.30 -8.12
CA THR A 256 -7.14 -21.26 -7.06
C THR A 256 -5.94 -22.14 -6.72
N GLU A 257 -4.98 -22.27 -7.64
CA GLU A 257 -3.86 -23.20 -7.45
C GLU A 257 -2.64 -22.78 -8.27
N VAL A 258 -1.45 -22.88 -7.68
CA VAL A 258 -0.17 -22.95 -8.41
C VAL A 258 0.09 -24.42 -8.72
N VAL A 259 0.18 -24.76 -9.99
CA VAL A 259 0.39 -26.15 -10.44
C VAL A 259 1.87 -26.48 -10.33
N LEU A 260 2.20 -27.47 -9.52
CA LEU A 260 3.57 -27.96 -9.36
C LEU A 260 3.82 -29.19 -10.22
N ASP A 261 5.08 -29.44 -10.55
CA ASP A 261 5.54 -30.68 -11.17
C ASP A 261 5.36 -31.87 -10.19
N ALA A 262 5.58 -33.08 -10.68
CA ALA A 262 5.46 -34.29 -9.87
C ALA A 262 6.43 -34.33 -8.67
N GLY A 263 7.52 -33.58 -8.71
CA GLY A 263 8.49 -33.46 -7.63
C GLY A 263 8.13 -32.40 -6.59
N GLY A 264 7.11 -31.58 -6.85
CA GLY A 264 6.68 -30.49 -5.98
C GLY A 264 7.69 -29.33 -5.84
N ARG A 265 8.67 -29.27 -6.74
CA ARG A 265 9.80 -28.31 -6.66
C ARG A 265 9.82 -27.25 -7.76
N ARG A 266 8.97 -27.38 -8.75
CA ARG A 266 8.84 -26.44 -9.87
C ARG A 266 7.38 -26.19 -10.18
N ALA A 267 6.99 -24.94 -10.27
CA ALA A 267 5.70 -24.54 -10.81
C ALA A 267 5.69 -24.71 -12.34
N THR A 268 4.58 -25.19 -12.87
CA THR A 268 4.34 -25.36 -14.31
C THR A 268 3.26 -24.42 -14.84
N GLY A 269 2.64 -23.64 -13.96
CA GLY A 269 1.59 -22.69 -14.25
C GLY A 269 0.61 -22.53 -13.10
N VAL A 270 -0.60 -22.09 -13.41
CA VAL A 270 -1.67 -21.88 -12.43
C VAL A 270 -3.03 -22.40 -12.92
N ARG A 271 -3.91 -22.80 -11.99
CA ARG A 271 -5.35 -23.01 -12.24
C ARG A 271 -6.14 -21.85 -11.69
N TYR A 272 -7.19 -21.49 -12.40
CA TYR A 272 -8.09 -20.41 -12.01
C TYR A 272 -9.54 -20.74 -12.40
N LEU A 273 -10.49 -20.06 -11.77
CA LEU A 273 -11.89 -20.04 -12.17
C LEU A 273 -12.12 -18.77 -13.00
N ASP A 274 -12.72 -18.92 -14.17
CA ASP A 274 -13.13 -17.79 -15.01
C ASP A 274 -14.45 -17.14 -14.49
N ALA A 275 -14.95 -16.13 -15.21
CA ALA A 275 -16.17 -15.41 -14.88
C ALA A 275 -17.39 -16.35 -14.69
N ASP A 276 -17.45 -17.45 -15.45
CA ASP A 276 -18.50 -18.45 -15.38
C ASP A 276 -18.21 -19.53 -14.32
N ARG A 277 -17.15 -19.36 -13.52
CA ARG A 277 -16.66 -20.34 -12.53
C ARG A 277 -16.19 -21.66 -13.16
N VAL A 278 -15.82 -21.65 -14.42
CA VAL A 278 -15.23 -22.81 -15.10
C VAL A 278 -13.74 -22.85 -14.80
N ALA A 279 -13.25 -24.04 -14.42
CA ALA A 279 -11.84 -24.24 -14.14
C ALA A 279 -11.02 -24.17 -15.46
N ARG A 280 -9.99 -23.33 -15.44
CA ARG A 280 -9.03 -23.11 -16.52
C ARG A 280 -7.62 -23.31 -16.00
N GLN A 281 -6.68 -23.46 -16.90
CA GLN A 281 -5.26 -23.55 -16.59
C GLN A 281 -4.45 -22.68 -17.56
N VAL A 282 -3.39 -22.07 -17.05
CA VAL A 282 -2.33 -21.39 -17.82
C VAL A 282 -1.01 -22.05 -17.49
N SER A 283 -0.24 -22.42 -18.52
CA SER A 283 1.11 -22.95 -18.41
C SER A 283 2.15 -21.84 -18.58
N SER A 284 3.20 -21.84 -17.76
CA SER A 284 4.26 -20.83 -17.83
C SER A 284 5.57 -21.32 -17.25
N GLU A 285 6.68 -20.70 -17.65
CA GLU A 285 8.00 -20.98 -17.08
C GLU A 285 8.14 -20.46 -15.65
N HIS A 286 7.58 -19.28 -15.37
CA HIS A 286 7.59 -18.64 -14.07
C HIS A 286 6.19 -18.25 -13.63
N VAL A 287 5.94 -18.32 -12.32
CA VAL A 287 4.73 -17.84 -11.66
C VAL A 287 5.09 -16.68 -10.73
N VAL A 288 4.45 -15.53 -10.92
CA VAL A 288 4.63 -14.36 -10.07
C VAL A 288 3.39 -14.15 -9.22
N LEU A 289 3.55 -14.18 -7.90
CA LEU A 289 2.50 -13.90 -6.93
C LEU A 289 2.51 -12.41 -6.56
N ALA A 290 1.46 -11.71 -6.93
CA ALA A 290 1.23 -10.29 -6.75
C ALA A 290 -0.18 -10.01 -6.17
N ALA A 291 -0.73 -10.99 -5.42
CA ALA A 291 -2.09 -10.95 -4.92
C ALA A 291 -2.26 -10.12 -3.63
N GLY A 292 -1.16 -9.52 -3.14
CA GLY A 292 -1.11 -8.71 -1.93
C GLY A 292 -0.93 -9.52 -0.65
N ALA A 293 -0.49 -8.83 0.41
CA ALA A 293 -0.05 -9.46 1.66
C ALA A 293 -1.16 -10.18 2.46
N PHE A 294 -2.38 -10.19 1.97
CA PHE A 294 -3.47 -10.99 2.54
C PHE A 294 -3.73 -12.26 1.71
N GLU A 295 -3.84 -12.14 0.39
CA GLU A 295 -4.24 -13.25 -0.47
C GLU A 295 -3.04 -14.13 -0.89
N THR A 296 -1.82 -13.57 -1.00
CA THR A 296 -0.61 -14.37 -1.31
C THR A 296 -0.35 -15.43 -0.24
N PRO A 297 -0.25 -15.10 1.08
CA PRO A 297 -0.09 -16.14 2.10
C PRO A 297 -1.31 -17.08 2.19
N ARG A 298 -2.53 -16.58 1.98
CA ARG A 298 -3.73 -17.43 1.94
C ARG A 298 -3.64 -18.51 0.86
N LEU A 299 -3.15 -18.16 -0.34
CA LEU A 299 -2.94 -19.11 -1.43
C LEU A 299 -1.91 -20.17 -1.06
N LEU A 300 -0.75 -19.76 -0.53
CA LEU A 300 0.33 -20.67 -0.13
C LEU A 300 -0.10 -21.61 1.01
N LEU A 301 -0.71 -21.08 2.05
CA LEU A 301 -1.19 -21.87 3.20
C LEU A 301 -2.25 -22.89 2.79
N ARG A 302 -3.14 -22.53 1.88
CA ARG A 302 -4.21 -23.41 1.42
C ARG A 302 -3.69 -24.61 0.64
N GLN A 303 -2.59 -24.41 -0.10
CA GLN A 303 -1.94 -25.47 -0.87
C GLN A 303 -0.85 -26.21 -0.11
N GLY A 304 -0.36 -25.66 1.02
CA GLY A 304 0.65 -26.30 1.87
C GLY A 304 2.05 -26.36 1.26
N PHE A 305 2.44 -25.39 0.39
CA PHE A 305 3.80 -25.30 -0.13
C PHE A 305 4.43 -23.91 0.13
N GLY A 306 5.75 -23.81 -0.02
CA GLY A 306 6.48 -22.55 0.19
C GLY A 306 6.59 -22.15 1.68
N ASN A 307 6.35 -23.08 2.61
CA ASN A 307 6.28 -22.80 4.04
C ASN A 307 7.18 -23.71 4.91
N SER A 308 8.30 -24.16 4.37
CA SER A 308 9.26 -24.99 5.11
C SER A 308 9.80 -24.30 6.37
N SER A 309 9.85 -22.97 6.39
CA SER A 309 10.27 -22.14 7.52
C SER A 309 9.15 -21.87 8.56
N ASP A 310 7.90 -22.26 8.30
CA ASP A 310 6.71 -21.86 9.09
C ASP A 310 6.54 -20.32 9.20
N GLN A 311 7.02 -19.56 8.20
CA GLN A 311 6.94 -18.09 8.17
C GLN A 311 5.77 -17.56 7.33
N VAL A 312 5.16 -18.37 6.46
CA VAL A 312 4.02 -17.93 5.64
C VAL A 312 2.86 -17.50 6.54
N GLY A 313 2.40 -16.30 6.30
CA GLY A 313 1.33 -15.64 7.04
C GLY A 313 1.78 -14.90 8.29
N ARG A 314 2.94 -15.18 8.89
CA ARG A 314 3.43 -14.53 10.10
C ARG A 314 3.94 -13.11 9.84
N ASN A 315 4.12 -12.36 10.94
CA ASN A 315 4.68 -10.99 10.91
C ASN A 315 3.80 -10.01 10.12
N LEU A 316 2.48 -10.17 10.21
CA LEU A 316 1.52 -9.23 9.65
C LEU A 316 1.75 -7.85 10.25
N MET A 317 1.99 -6.88 9.40
CA MET A 317 2.14 -5.47 9.74
C MET A 317 1.17 -4.63 8.92
N PHE A 318 0.88 -3.45 9.48
CA PHE A 318 0.20 -2.36 8.80
C PHE A 318 1.00 -1.06 8.98
N HIS A 319 0.36 0.09 9.02
CA HIS A 319 0.85 1.29 9.70
C HIS A 319 -0.11 1.60 10.85
N PHE A 320 0.44 1.82 12.05
CA PHE A 320 -0.35 2.30 13.18
C PHE A 320 -0.51 3.80 13.05
N GLN A 321 -1.65 4.22 12.50
CA GLN A 321 -1.89 5.64 12.25
C GLN A 321 -2.26 6.40 13.51
N THR A 322 -1.65 7.57 13.68
CA THR A 322 -2.12 8.61 14.61
C THR A 322 -2.77 9.70 13.79
N LEU A 323 -4.06 9.91 14.01
CA LEU A 323 -4.89 10.85 13.29
C LEU A 323 -5.21 12.03 14.20
N SER A 324 -4.65 13.21 13.92
CA SER A 324 -5.01 14.46 14.61
C SER A 324 -5.84 15.31 13.68
N VAL A 325 -7.10 15.53 14.05
CA VAL A 325 -8.08 16.31 13.27
C VAL A 325 -8.21 17.68 13.88
N GLY A 326 -8.14 18.73 13.05
CA GLY A 326 -8.42 20.13 13.43
C GLY A 326 -9.65 20.66 12.74
N GLY A 327 -10.50 21.38 13.51
CA GLY A 327 -11.63 22.12 12.98
C GLY A 327 -11.31 23.62 12.86
N PHE A 328 -11.51 24.18 11.67
CA PHE A 328 -11.15 25.55 11.31
C PHE A 328 -12.36 26.45 11.16
N PRO A 329 -12.28 27.74 11.54
CA PRO A 329 -13.39 28.68 11.42
C PRO A 329 -13.75 29.03 9.97
N GLN A 330 -12.79 28.91 9.03
CA GLN A 330 -12.99 29.20 7.61
C GLN A 330 -13.03 27.93 6.76
N PRO A 331 -13.65 27.96 5.58
CA PRO A 331 -13.51 26.90 4.58
C PRO A 331 -12.07 26.72 4.13
N LEU A 332 -11.62 25.46 4.00
CA LEU A 332 -10.26 25.10 3.58
C LEU A 332 -10.18 24.70 2.11
N HIS A 333 -11.32 24.65 1.42
CA HIS A 333 -11.44 24.18 0.03
C HIS A 333 -10.89 22.75 -0.19
N ALA A 334 -11.03 21.93 0.85
CA ALA A 334 -10.45 20.60 0.95
C ALA A 334 -11.01 19.58 -0.06
N MET A 335 -12.12 19.90 -0.71
CA MET A 335 -12.74 19.08 -1.76
C MET A 335 -12.19 19.36 -3.17
N ARG A 336 -11.26 20.29 -3.33
CA ARG A 336 -10.65 20.65 -4.59
C ARG A 336 -9.15 20.46 -4.51
N GLY A 337 -8.62 19.62 -5.37
CA GLY A 337 -7.20 19.32 -5.39
C GLY A 337 -6.89 17.89 -4.97
N ARG A 338 -5.61 17.60 -4.86
CA ARG A 338 -5.11 16.29 -4.41
C ARG A 338 -5.32 16.16 -2.91
N SER A 339 -5.56 14.96 -2.42
CA SER A 339 -5.87 14.73 -1.00
C SER A 339 -4.75 15.13 -0.04
N VAL A 340 -3.49 15.01 -0.50
CA VAL A 340 -2.28 15.38 0.27
C VAL A 340 -1.33 16.15 -0.65
N THR A 341 -0.99 17.38 -0.25
CA THR A 341 -0.03 18.23 -0.98
C THR A 341 1.13 18.70 -0.12
N ALA A 342 1.12 18.38 1.17
CA ALA A 342 2.23 18.61 2.09
C ALA A 342 2.39 17.43 3.04
N VAL A 343 3.62 17.19 3.47
CA VAL A 343 4.00 16.18 4.47
C VAL A 343 5.18 16.71 5.28
N HIS A 344 5.46 16.09 6.43
CA HIS A 344 6.75 16.19 7.11
C HIS A 344 7.12 14.83 7.71
N ASP A 345 8.41 14.57 7.89
CA ASP A 345 8.91 13.28 8.37
C ASP A 345 9.98 13.42 9.47
N ASP A 346 9.95 14.55 10.16
CA ASP A 346 10.83 14.88 11.30
C ASP A 346 10.75 13.86 12.43
N HIS A 347 9.60 13.20 12.58
CA HIS A 347 9.34 12.29 13.70
C HIS A 347 9.79 10.84 13.45
N ILE A 348 10.27 10.52 12.26
CA ILE A 348 10.64 9.13 11.90
C ILE A 348 11.82 8.64 12.75
N GLU A 349 12.89 9.45 12.88
CA GLU A 349 14.05 9.03 13.66
C GLU A 349 13.86 9.19 15.18
N GLY A 350 12.86 9.95 15.57
CA GLY A 350 12.67 10.37 16.95
C GLY A 350 13.70 11.42 17.40
N ASP A 351 13.46 11.96 18.56
CA ASP A 351 14.30 12.96 19.23
C ASP A 351 14.58 12.55 20.68
N ASP A 352 15.29 13.40 21.44
CA ASP A 352 15.58 13.13 22.85
C ASP A 352 14.31 12.98 23.71
N ALA A 353 13.22 13.65 23.35
CA ALA A 353 11.95 13.56 24.07
C ALA A 353 11.27 12.20 23.80
N SER A 354 11.21 11.78 22.55
CA SER A 354 10.68 10.47 22.17
C SER A 354 11.50 9.32 22.78
N GLN A 355 12.84 9.49 22.84
CA GLN A 355 13.71 8.50 23.49
C GLN A 355 13.52 8.45 25.01
N ARG A 356 13.19 9.57 25.67
CA ARG A 356 12.80 9.57 27.09
C ARG A 356 11.46 8.84 27.28
N ALA A 357 10.46 9.15 26.46
CA ALA A 357 9.15 8.47 26.49
C ALA A 357 9.29 6.94 26.30
N ALA A 358 10.17 6.53 25.38
CA ALA A 358 10.48 5.11 25.19
C ALA A 358 11.02 4.46 26.47
N ARG A 359 12.06 5.06 27.09
CA ARG A 359 12.67 4.54 28.32
C ARG A 359 11.68 4.49 29.49
N GLU A 360 10.86 5.50 29.68
CA GLU A 360 9.80 5.53 30.70
C GLU A 360 8.77 4.42 30.48
N ALA A 361 8.52 4.05 29.23
CA ALA A 361 7.66 2.94 28.88
C ALA A 361 8.37 1.57 28.89
N GLY A 362 9.66 1.50 29.23
CA GLY A 362 10.45 0.26 29.22
C GLY A 362 10.76 -0.25 27.81
N LEU A 363 10.79 0.65 26.82
CA LEU A 363 11.16 0.34 25.43
C LEU A 363 12.57 0.89 25.13
N PRO A 364 13.34 0.21 24.25
CA PRO A 364 14.64 0.70 23.84
C PRO A 364 14.56 1.97 22.99
N TRP A 365 13.52 2.10 22.17
CA TRP A 365 13.25 3.23 21.28
C TRP A 365 11.78 3.26 20.85
N ILE A 366 11.33 4.41 20.35
CA ILE A 366 10.11 4.57 19.57
C ILE A 366 10.42 5.40 18.32
N ARG A 367 9.66 5.17 17.26
CA ARG A 367 9.70 5.93 16.00
C ARG A 367 8.29 6.42 15.68
N GLY A 368 8.19 7.57 15.05
CA GLY A 368 6.96 8.05 14.44
C GLY A 368 6.80 7.51 13.02
N GLY A 369 6.44 8.39 12.12
CA GLY A 369 6.26 8.10 10.70
C GLY A 369 6.09 9.38 9.91
N LEU A 370 5.95 9.25 8.60
CA LEU A 370 5.57 10.32 7.71
C LEU A 370 4.21 10.90 8.14
N VAL A 371 4.15 12.19 8.36
CA VAL A 371 2.91 12.91 8.69
C VAL A 371 2.35 13.55 7.44
N GLU A 372 1.20 13.11 7.03
CA GLU A 372 0.47 13.65 5.89
C GLU A 372 -0.41 14.81 6.31
N HIS A 373 -0.32 15.94 5.61
CA HIS A 373 -1.22 17.08 5.77
C HIS A 373 -2.39 16.87 4.80
N ALA A 374 -3.45 16.25 5.30
CA ALA A 374 -4.53 15.73 4.47
C ALA A 374 -5.83 16.51 4.60
N SER A 375 -6.58 16.58 3.52
CA SER A 375 -7.97 17.00 3.56
C SER A 375 -8.81 15.92 4.26
N ALA A 376 -9.70 16.33 5.14
CA ALA A 376 -10.67 15.42 5.74
C ALA A 376 -12.03 15.53 5.05
N ALA A 377 -12.64 14.38 4.85
CA ALA A 377 -14.05 14.18 4.52
C ALA A 377 -14.61 15.06 3.38
N GLY A 378 -14.37 14.65 2.15
CA GLY A 378 -15.23 15.09 1.04
C GLY A 378 -16.68 14.61 1.21
N PRO A 379 -17.64 15.13 0.43
CA PRO A 379 -19.07 14.80 0.58
C PRO A 379 -19.35 13.31 0.50
N VAL A 380 -18.59 12.56 -0.31
CA VAL A 380 -18.77 11.10 -0.42
C VAL A 380 -18.36 10.40 0.87
N GLN A 381 -17.22 10.76 1.44
CA GLN A 381 -16.75 10.22 2.71
C GLN A 381 -17.70 10.59 3.85
N GLU A 382 -18.14 11.87 3.90
CA GLU A 382 -19.13 12.34 4.88
C GLU A 382 -20.43 11.54 4.78
N SER A 383 -20.86 11.20 3.55
CA SER A 383 -22.07 10.40 3.33
C SER A 383 -21.99 8.98 3.88
N LEU A 384 -20.77 8.42 4.01
CA LEU A 384 -20.56 7.08 4.53
C LEU A 384 -20.50 7.02 6.05
N ILE A 385 -20.16 8.13 6.71
CA ILE A 385 -20.05 8.22 8.18
C ILE A 385 -21.43 8.15 8.84
N TYR A 386 -22.45 8.71 8.20
CA TYR A 386 -23.80 8.77 8.75
C TYR A 386 -24.68 7.68 8.12
N GLY A 387 -25.22 6.80 8.93
CA GLY A 387 -26.19 5.80 8.48
C GLY A 387 -27.42 6.45 7.82
N PRO A 388 -28.20 5.71 7.00
CA PRO A 388 -29.33 6.24 6.25
C PRO A 388 -30.42 6.80 7.16
N GLY A 389 -31.11 7.87 6.72
CA GLY A 389 -32.25 8.44 7.42
C GLY A 389 -32.21 9.97 7.56
N ALA A 390 -33.07 10.52 8.42
CA ALA A 390 -33.22 11.97 8.60
C ALA A 390 -31.97 12.65 9.15
N HIS A 391 -31.16 11.95 9.94
CA HIS A 391 -29.89 12.46 10.44
C HIS A 391 -28.86 12.60 9.31
N HIS A 392 -28.73 11.57 8.47
CA HIS A 392 -27.91 11.61 7.26
C HIS A 392 -28.30 12.80 6.37
N ALA A 393 -29.60 12.93 6.06
CA ALA A 393 -30.07 14.01 5.19
C ALA A 393 -29.76 15.41 5.76
N ARG A 394 -29.87 15.60 7.08
CA ARG A 394 -29.47 16.85 7.75
C ARG A 394 -27.97 17.08 7.66
N SER A 395 -27.16 16.09 8.01
CA SER A 395 -25.71 16.22 7.99
C SER A 395 -25.20 16.54 6.58
N MET A 396 -25.74 15.87 5.57
CA MET A 396 -25.37 16.15 4.17
C MET A 396 -25.79 17.54 3.68
N ARG A 397 -26.88 18.11 4.24
CA ARG A 397 -27.34 19.45 3.87
C ARG A 397 -26.69 20.56 4.68
N ASP A 398 -26.58 20.38 6.00
CA ASP A 398 -26.36 21.45 6.95
C ASP A 398 -25.07 21.28 7.79
N SER A 399 -24.13 20.38 7.41
CA SER A 399 -22.91 20.16 8.18
C SER A 399 -22.08 21.45 8.32
N SER A 400 -21.90 21.90 9.54
CA SER A 400 -21.02 23.04 9.86
C SER A 400 -19.54 22.70 9.74
N LEU A 401 -19.20 21.40 9.66
CA LEU A 401 -17.83 20.91 9.57
C LEU A 401 -17.37 20.72 8.11
N ARG A 402 -18.30 20.75 7.16
CA ARG A 402 -17.97 20.56 5.76
C ARG A 402 -16.95 21.58 5.30
N ASP A 403 -15.89 21.08 4.64
CA ASP A 403 -14.79 21.89 4.12
C ASP A 403 -14.01 22.69 5.20
N ARG A 404 -14.13 22.31 6.47
CA ARG A 404 -13.49 22.96 7.62
C ARG A 404 -12.61 22.03 8.46
N LEU A 405 -12.46 20.79 8.03
CA LEU A 405 -11.64 19.80 8.70
C LEU A 405 -10.32 19.61 7.96
N TRP A 406 -9.24 19.55 8.74
CA TRP A 406 -7.92 19.18 8.25
C TRP A 406 -7.31 18.12 9.15
N VAL A 407 -6.56 17.20 8.58
CA VAL A 407 -6.02 16.05 9.31
C VAL A 407 -4.51 15.97 9.14
N PHE A 408 -3.83 15.76 10.25
CA PHE A 408 -2.51 15.16 10.24
C PHE A 408 -2.66 13.65 10.43
N CYS A 409 -2.16 12.89 9.44
CA CYS A 409 -2.15 11.44 9.47
C CYS A 409 -0.70 10.97 9.54
N MET A 410 -0.23 10.61 10.73
CA MET A 410 1.09 10.02 10.89
C MET A 410 1.03 8.52 10.57
N GLN A 411 1.84 8.09 9.60
CA GLN A 411 1.99 6.68 9.21
C GLN A 411 3.01 6.02 10.15
N GLY A 412 2.61 5.77 11.40
CA GLY A 412 3.53 5.23 12.42
C GLY A 412 4.10 3.86 12.06
N GLU A 413 5.35 3.62 12.45
CA GLU A 413 5.98 2.30 12.35
C GLU A 413 5.12 1.26 13.05
N ASP A 414 4.93 0.08 12.45
CA ASP A 414 4.25 -1.08 13.01
C ASP A 414 5.25 -2.24 13.05
N LEU A 415 5.55 -2.71 14.25
CA LEU A 415 6.60 -3.70 14.43
C LEU A 415 6.10 -5.11 14.07
N ALA A 416 6.92 -5.84 13.32
CA ALA A 416 6.67 -7.24 13.01
C ALA A 416 6.56 -8.07 14.30
N GLN A 417 5.47 -8.83 14.45
CA GLN A 417 5.23 -9.73 15.57
C GLN A 417 4.82 -11.10 15.04
N PRO A 418 5.48 -12.21 15.42
CA PRO A 418 5.14 -13.54 14.91
C PRO A 418 3.70 -13.99 15.22
N ALA A 419 3.09 -13.41 16.27
CA ALA A 419 1.70 -13.67 16.65
C ALA A 419 0.69 -12.96 15.73
N ASN A 420 1.06 -11.81 15.18
CA ASN A 420 0.28 -11.11 14.16
C ASN A 420 0.43 -11.84 12.83
N ARG A 421 -0.68 -12.30 12.26
CA ARG A 421 -0.60 -13.21 11.11
C ARG A 421 -1.87 -13.26 10.27
N ILE A 422 -1.70 -13.70 9.05
CA ILE A 422 -2.78 -14.24 8.21
C ILE A 422 -2.72 -15.76 8.28
N ASP A 423 -3.84 -16.39 8.63
CA ASP A 423 -4.03 -17.83 8.52
C ASP A 423 -5.40 -18.15 7.88
N LEU A 424 -5.80 -19.42 7.89
CA LEU A 424 -7.07 -19.85 7.30
C LEU A 424 -8.13 -19.99 8.41
N ASP A 425 -9.29 -19.38 8.20
CA ASP A 425 -10.42 -19.59 9.12
C ASP A 425 -10.96 -21.02 8.96
N PRO A 426 -11.14 -21.76 10.05
CA PRO A 426 -11.60 -23.16 9.99
C PRO A 426 -13.07 -23.30 9.60
N ARG A 427 -13.89 -22.26 9.79
CA ARG A 427 -15.36 -22.31 9.61
C ARG A 427 -15.86 -21.49 8.44
N VAL A 428 -15.23 -20.33 8.18
CA VAL A 428 -15.72 -19.40 7.17
C VAL A 428 -15.12 -19.72 5.81
N ARG A 429 -15.95 -19.67 4.78
CA ARG A 429 -15.56 -19.89 3.39
C ARG A 429 -16.06 -18.74 2.52
N ASP A 430 -15.34 -18.47 1.44
CA ASP A 430 -15.74 -17.52 0.41
C ASP A 430 -16.82 -18.12 -0.54
N ALA A 431 -17.31 -17.33 -1.47
CA ALA A 431 -18.33 -17.74 -2.43
C ALA A 431 -17.88 -18.84 -3.41
N TRP A 432 -16.58 -19.15 -3.43
CA TRP A 432 -15.99 -20.26 -4.22
C TRP A 432 -15.75 -21.52 -3.37
N GLY A 433 -16.16 -21.50 -2.10
CA GLY A 433 -16.00 -22.60 -1.17
C GLY A 433 -14.62 -22.76 -0.55
N LEU A 434 -13.73 -21.79 -0.76
CA LEU A 434 -12.37 -21.82 -0.23
C LEU A 434 -12.31 -21.21 1.17
N PRO A 435 -11.44 -21.71 2.09
CA PRO A 435 -11.31 -21.14 3.42
C PRO A 435 -11.01 -19.63 3.37
N ALA A 436 -11.74 -18.85 4.15
CA ALA A 436 -11.49 -17.41 4.27
C ALA A 436 -10.14 -17.16 4.92
N GLY A 437 -9.48 -16.07 4.54
CA GLY A 437 -8.32 -15.59 5.24
C GLY A 437 -8.71 -14.96 6.58
N ARG A 438 -7.96 -15.28 7.65
CA ARG A 438 -8.15 -14.74 8.97
C ARG A 438 -6.96 -13.88 9.38
N ALA A 439 -7.21 -12.63 9.73
CA ALA A 439 -6.22 -11.77 10.35
C ALA A 439 -6.24 -11.94 11.87
N THR A 440 -5.08 -12.23 12.45
CA THR A 440 -4.81 -12.09 13.89
C THR A 440 -3.88 -10.92 14.06
N TYR A 441 -4.31 -9.86 14.77
CA TYR A 441 -3.50 -8.66 14.91
C TYR A 441 -3.81 -7.90 16.21
N SER A 442 -2.76 -7.48 16.89
CA SER A 442 -2.77 -6.51 17.98
C SER A 442 -1.56 -5.59 17.84
N PRO A 443 -1.71 -4.28 18.10
CA PRO A 443 -0.57 -3.35 18.09
C PRO A 443 0.41 -3.71 19.20
N HIS A 444 1.70 -3.48 18.95
CA HIS A 444 2.73 -3.58 19.97
C HIS A 444 2.72 -2.36 20.90
N ARG A 445 3.31 -2.46 22.07
CA ARG A 445 3.43 -1.32 23.00
C ARG A 445 4.20 -0.14 22.39
N HIS A 446 5.11 -0.41 21.47
CA HIS A 446 5.86 0.61 20.71
C HIS A 446 4.91 1.60 20.01
N GLU A 447 3.94 1.10 19.23
CA GLU A 447 3.00 1.92 18.46
C GLU A 447 2.12 2.77 19.39
N LEU A 448 1.67 2.18 20.51
CA LEU A 448 0.84 2.88 21.49
C LEU A 448 1.58 4.04 22.15
N VAL A 449 2.83 3.82 22.55
CA VAL A 449 3.68 4.83 23.18
C VAL A 449 4.06 5.91 22.17
N ALA A 450 4.40 5.53 20.93
CA ALA A 450 4.69 6.47 19.86
C ALA A 450 3.48 7.38 19.57
N SER A 451 2.30 6.81 19.42
CA SER A 451 1.07 7.59 19.20
C SER A 451 0.76 8.54 20.35
N ALA A 452 0.87 8.06 21.60
CA ALA A 452 0.65 8.89 22.77
C ALA A 452 1.66 10.06 22.90
N HIS A 453 2.90 9.86 22.43
CA HIS A 453 3.93 10.88 22.43
C HIS A 453 3.75 11.91 21.31
N PHE A 454 3.53 11.46 20.06
CA PHE A 454 3.48 12.36 18.90
C PHE A 454 2.10 13.04 18.72
N GLY A 455 1.01 12.42 19.15
CA GLY A 455 -0.33 12.98 18.98
C GLY A 455 -0.49 14.42 19.49
N PRO A 456 -0.09 14.75 20.74
CA PRO A 456 -0.12 16.13 21.26
C PRO A 456 0.74 17.13 20.46
N ILE A 457 1.85 16.68 19.87
CA ILE A 457 2.70 17.52 19.02
C ILE A 457 1.97 17.88 17.73
N LEU A 458 1.32 16.89 17.08
CA LEU A 458 0.51 17.14 15.90
C LEU A 458 -0.65 18.08 16.17
N GLU A 459 -1.34 17.93 17.31
CA GLU A 459 -2.40 18.86 17.72
C GLU A 459 -1.90 20.28 17.90
N ALA A 460 -0.74 20.47 18.52
CA ALA A 460 -0.17 21.79 18.72
C ALA A 460 0.09 22.52 17.41
N VAL A 461 0.62 21.82 16.39
CA VAL A 461 0.82 22.38 15.04
C VAL A 461 -0.51 22.72 14.37
N LEU A 462 -1.54 21.89 14.50
CA LEU A 462 -2.87 22.19 13.95
C LEU A 462 -3.50 23.44 14.61
N ARG A 463 -3.33 23.61 15.91
CA ARG A 463 -3.79 24.82 16.64
C ARG A 463 -3.04 26.07 16.18
N ASP A 464 -1.72 25.97 16.01
CA ASP A 464 -0.93 27.08 15.48
C ASP A 464 -1.29 27.43 14.03
N ALA A 465 -1.76 26.44 13.25
CA ALA A 465 -2.31 26.67 11.91
C ALA A 465 -3.68 27.35 11.89
N GLY A 466 -4.33 27.51 13.06
CA GLY A 466 -5.62 28.20 13.23
C GLY A 466 -6.81 27.28 13.49
N ALA A 467 -6.60 26.03 13.86
CA ALA A 467 -7.68 25.15 14.31
C ALA A 467 -8.23 25.63 15.66
N GLU A 468 -9.56 25.80 15.76
CA GLU A 468 -10.24 26.19 17.00
C GLU A 468 -10.34 25.03 18.00
N TRP A 469 -10.39 23.81 17.47
CA TRP A 469 -10.38 22.59 18.28
C TRP A 469 -9.59 21.50 17.55
N THR A 470 -9.07 20.55 18.33
CA THR A 470 -8.35 19.38 17.83
C THR A 470 -8.80 18.13 18.57
N ILE A 471 -8.73 17.00 17.89
CA ILE A 471 -8.95 15.67 18.48
C ILE A 471 -7.96 14.69 17.86
N THR A 472 -7.37 13.83 18.69
CA THR A 472 -6.49 12.77 18.25
C THR A 472 -7.14 11.41 18.45
N SER A 473 -7.03 10.56 17.44
CA SER A 473 -7.46 9.17 17.46
C SER A 473 -6.41 8.28 16.81
N THR A 474 -6.59 6.98 16.90
CA THR A 474 -5.69 5.99 16.29
C THR A 474 -6.44 5.07 15.34
N THR A 475 -5.72 4.51 14.37
CA THR A 475 -6.16 3.42 13.54
C THR A 475 -5.08 2.31 13.58
N PRO A 476 -5.32 1.17 14.19
CA PRO A 476 -6.60 0.69 14.74
C PRO A 476 -7.05 1.45 15.99
N PRO A 477 -8.35 1.44 16.31
CA PRO A 477 -8.85 1.93 17.59
C PRO A 477 -8.26 1.11 18.74
N ILE A 478 -7.97 1.78 19.86
CA ILE A 478 -7.44 1.16 21.08
C ILE A 478 -8.58 0.93 22.06
N GLY A 479 -8.66 -0.26 22.66
CA GLY A 479 -9.60 -0.59 23.73
C GLY A 479 -10.53 -1.75 23.43
N ASP A 480 -11.23 -2.22 24.46
CA ASP A 480 -12.14 -3.37 24.37
C ASP A 480 -13.42 -3.04 23.57
N ASP A 481 -13.81 -1.77 23.54
CA ASP A 481 -14.93 -1.22 22.77
C ASP A 481 -14.48 -0.70 21.39
N ALA A 482 -13.44 -1.26 20.79
CA ALA A 482 -13.15 -1.05 19.39
C ALA A 482 -14.35 -1.53 18.57
N ASP A 483 -15.45 -0.82 18.74
CA ASP A 483 -16.69 -1.06 18.06
C ASP A 483 -16.41 -0.88 16.58
N LEU A 484 -16.77 -1.87 15.89
CA LEU A 484 -16.47 -2.11 14.51
C LEU A 484 -17.00 -0.93 13.72
N SER A 485 -16.10 -0.07 13.31
CA SER A 485 -16.45 1.10 12.50
C SER A 485 -17.37 0.67 11.37
N PRO A 486 -18.46 1.41 11.09
CA PRO A 486 -19.31 1.13 9.93
C PRO A 486 -18.55 1.18 8.60
N LEU A 487 -17.32 1.70 8.58
CA LEU A 487 -16.40 1.69 7.43
C LEU A 487 -15.61 0.37 7.29
N GLY A 488 -15.87 -0.63 8.14
CA GLY A 488 -15.16 -1.89 8.18
C GLY A 488 -14.26 -1.99 9.40
N ILE A 489 -13.81 -3.22 9.68
CA ILE A 489 -12.94 -3.42 10.80
C ILE A 489 -11.53 -3.16 10.39
N ALA A 490 -10.93 -2.27 11.13
CA ALA A 490 -9.50 -2.38 11.31
C ALA A 490 -9.22 -3.82 11.79
N PRO A 491 -8.11 -4.41 11.45
CA PRO A 491 -7.02 -4.06 12.30
C PRO A 491 -6.40 -2.73 12.02
N ALA A 492 -6.32 -2.23 10.84
CA ALA A 492 -5.60 -0.98 10.67
C ALA A 492 -5.82 -0.35 9.29
N THR A 493 -4.72 0.11 8.69
CA THR A 493 -4.69 0.73 7.37
C THR A 493 -4.80 -0.30 6.25
N TYR A 494 -4.88 0.18 5.02
CA TYR A 494 -4.77 -0.67 3.82
C TYR A 494 -3.32 -0.98 3.41
N HIS A 495 -2.34 -0.61 4.24
CA HIS A 495 -0.92 -0.93 4.05
C HIS A 495 -0.59 -2.29 4.66
N ILE A 496 -1.04 -3.38 4.04
CA ILE A 496 -0.85 -4.74 4.55
C ILE A 496 0.54 -5.24 4.12
N MET A 497 1.38 -5.72 5.06
CA MET A 497 2.78 -6.08 4.81
C MET A 497 3.22 -7.31 5.62
N GLY A 498 4.36 -7.91 5.26
CA GLY A 498 5.16 -8.79 6.13
C GLY A 498 4.88 -10.28 6.06
N THR A 499 3.77 -10.71 5.51
CA THR A 499 3.23 -12.08 5.64
C THR A 499 3.93 -13.18 4.83
N CYS A 500 4.92 -12.83 4.01
CA CYS A 500 5.82 -13.75 3.29
C CYS A 500 7.23 -13.14 3.26
N ARG A 501 7.72 -12.67 4.42
CA ARG A 501 8.92 -11.83 4.51
C ARG A 501 10.12 -12.42 3.79
N MET A 502 10.91 -11.55 3.17
CA MET A 502 12.20 -11.92 2.57
C MET A 502 13.30 -12.00 3.62
N GLY A 503 14.32 -12.79 3.33
CA GLY A 503 15.50 -12.91 4.18
C GLY A 503 16.66 -13.58 3.46
N ALA A 504 17.82 -13.61 4.12
CA ALA A 504 19.02 -14.28 3.64
C ALA A 504 19.09 -15.75 4.05
N ASP A 505 18.18 -16.20 4.92
CA ASP A 505 18.17 -17.56 5.49
C ASP A 505 16.80 -18.20 5.29
N ALA A 506 16.80 -19.34 4.62
CA ALA A 506 15.62 -20.15 4.35
C ALA A 506 14.88 -20.63 5.62
N ALA A 507 15.56 -20.72 6.76
CA ALA A 507 14.95 -21.14 8.02
C ALA A 507 14.10 -20.03 8.69
N THR A 508 14.31 -18.78 8.32
CA THR A 508 13.68 -17.62 8.96
C THR A 508 12.89 -16.72 8.01
N SER A 509 12.79 -17.09 6.75
CA SER A 509 12.09 -16.32 5.72
C SER A 509 11.30 -17.21 4.77
N VAL A 510 10.40 -16.62 4.00
CA VAL A 510 9.59 -17.30 2.97
C VAL A 510 10.26 -17.24 1.61
N VAL A 511 10.82 -16.08 1.29
CA VAL A 511 11.50 -15.83 0.03
C VAL A 511 12.94 -15.38 0.24
N ASP A 512 13.77 -15.62 -0.76
CA ASP A 512 15.14 -15.15 -0.83
C ASP A 512 15.22 -13.64 -1.13
N PRO A 513 16.42 -13.00 -1.15
CA PRO A 513 16.56 -11.58 -1.46
C PRO A 513 16.11 -11.17 -2.87
N THR A 514 15.79 -12.10 -3.74
CA THR A 514 15.28 -11.86 -5.10
C THR A 514 13.76 -12.02 -5.21
N GLY A 515 13.09 -12.39 -4.09
CA GLY A 515 11.66 -12.66 -4.03
C GLY A 515 11.25 -14.09 -4.41
N ARG A 516 12.21 -14.99 -4.68
CA ARG A 516 11.93 -16.40 -5.03
C ARG A 516 11.60 -17.21 -3.79
N LEU A 517 10.56 -18.05 -3.85
CA LEU A 517 10.31 -19.02 -2.80
C LEU A 517 11.50 -19.97 -2.66
N TRP A 518 11.95 -20.20 -1.43
CA TRP A 518 13.03 -21.16 -1.15
C TRP A 518 12.69 -22.58 -1.62
N ASP A 519 11.44 -22.99 -1.43
CA ASP A 519 10.99 -24.36 -1.75
C ASP A 519 10.71 -24.55 -3.24
N VAL A 520 10.30 -23.48 -3.97
CA VAL A 520 9.90 -23.53 -5.38
C VAL A 520 10.46 -22.29 -6.10
N PRO A 521 11.75 -22.28 -6.50
CA PRO A 521 12.47 -21.07 -6.95
C PRO A 521 11.95 -20.37 -8.22
N ASN A 522 11.09 -21.00 -8.99
CA ASN A 522 10.44 -20.36 -10.14
C ASN A 522 9.05 -19.76 -9.80
N VAL A 523 8.69 -19.74 -8.52
CA VAL A 523 7.60 -18.92 -7.99
C VAL A 523 8.22 -17.74 -7.28
N VAL A 524 7.80 -16.51 -7.66
CA VAL A 524 8.35 -15.25 -7.15
C VAL A 524 7.24 -14.43 -6.52
N VAL A 525 7.42 -13.99 -5.29
CA VAL A 525 6.49 -13.10 -4.57
C VAL A 525 7.00 -11.67 -4.70
N VAL A 526 6.15 -10.76 -5.16
CA VAL A 526 6.55 -9.37 -5.50
C VAL A 526 5.70 -8.29 -4.82
N ASP A 527 4.72 -8.68 -4.03
CA ASP A 527 3.87 -7.74 -3.30
C ASP A 527 4.44 -7.41 -1.90
N SER A 528 3.73 -6.57 -1.15
CA SER A 528 4.16 -6.12 0.18
C SER A 528 4.27 -7.22 1.24
N SER A 529 3.84 -8.45 0.95
CA SER A 529 4.04 -9.57 1.86
C SER A 529 5.52 -9.88 2.12
N VAL A 530 6.41 -9.50 1.20
CA VAL A 530 7.86 -9.76 1.32
C VAL A 530 8.58 -8.79 2.28
N PHE A 531 7.93 -7.76 2.80
CA PHE A 531 8.56 -6.73 3.62
C PHE A 531 8.98 -7.27 4.99
N PRO A 532 10.24 -7.09 5.42
CA PRO A 532 10.70 -7.39 6.77
C PRO A 532 10.26 -6.36 7.82
N THR A 533 10.11 -5.08 7.44
CA THR A 533 9.71 -3.95 8.31
C THR A 533 8.72 -3.04 7.59
N SER A 534 7.95 -2.26 8.34
CA SER A 534 6.91 -1.37 7.79
C SER A 534 7.43 0.02 7.38
N ALA A 535 8.48 0.49 8.02
CA ALA A 535 9.24 1.73 7.77
C ALA A 535 8.56 3.07 8.08
N GLY A 536 7.32 3.15 8.38
CA GLY A 536 6.65 4.45 8.63
C GLY A 536 6.44 5.35 7.41
N TYR A 537 6.50 4.78 6.19
CA TYR A 537 6.23 5.44 4.91
C TYR A 537 5.18 4.69 4.09
N ASN A 538 4.40 5.40 3.26
CA ASN A 538 3.52 4.74 2.30
C ASN A 538 4.31 3.73 1.45
N PRO A 539 3.93 2.43 1.43
CA PRO A 539 4.82 1.38 0.93
C PRO A 539 4.85 1.24 -0.59
N THR A 540 3.95 1.90 -1.33
CA THR A 540 3.68 1.61 -2.74
C THR A 540 4.92 1.76 -3.63
N MET A 541 5.76 2.80 -3.44
CA MET A 541 6.95 2.97 -4.28
C MET A 541 7.98 1.85 -4.01
N THR A 542 8.12 1.40 -2.77
CA THR A 542 9.00 0.28 -2.43
C THR A 542 8.47 -1.04 -3.01
N ILE A 543 7.14 -1.26 -3.01
CA ILE A 543 6.51 -2.40 -3.69
C ILE A 543 6.84 -2.39 -5.18
N VAL A 544 6.70 -1.25 -5.84
CA VAL A 544 6.96 -1.08 -7.28
C VAL A 544 8.45 -1.32 -7.60
N ALA A 545 9.36 -0.75 -6.80
CA ALA A 545 10.80 -0.94 -6.99
C ALA A 545 11.24 -2.39 -6.79
N LEU A 546 10.73 -3.08 -5.76
CA LEU A 546 11.00 -4.51 -5.56
C LEU A 546 10.45 -5.37 -6.68
N ALA A 547 9.25 -5.06 -7.18
CA ALA A 547 8.63 -5.77 -8.29
C ALA A 547 9.42 -5.57 -9.60
N ALA A 548 9.91 -4.36 -9.87
CA ALA A 548 10.78 -4.08 -11.02
C ALA A 548 12.10 -4.85 -10.91
N ARG A 549 12.70 -4.86 -9.71
CA ARG A 549 13.93 -5.62 -9.43
C ARG A 549 13.72 -7.11 -9.64
N ALA A 550 12.68 -7.69 -9.07
CA ALA A 550 12.36 -9.11 -9.22
C ALA A 550 12.12 -9.50 -10.69
N ALA A 551 11.38 -8.67 -11.43
CA ALA A 551 11.11 -8.88 -12.85
C ALA A 551 12.41 -8.91 -13.68
N ARG A 552 13.34 -7.97 -13.45
CA ARG A 552 14.63 -7.94 -14.15
C ARG A 552 15.52 -9.13 -13.78
N LEU A 553 15.52 -9.53 -12.51
CA LEU A 553 16.25 -10.71 -12.04
C LEU A 553 15.69 -12.04 -12.59
N LEU A 554 14.41 -12.07 -12.98
CA LEU A 554 13.83 -13.25 -13.66
C LEU A 554 14.43 -13.50 -15.03
N VAL A 555 14.93 -12.46 -15.69
CA VAL A 555 15.47 -12.52 -17.07
C VAL A 555 16.95 -12.19 -17.15
N ASP A 556 17.65 -12.21 -16.01
CA ASP A 556 19.08 -11.95 -15.86
C ASP A 556 19.53 -10.56 -16.37
N GLU A 557 18.67 -9.55 -16.23
CA GLU A 557 18.95 -8.15 -16.59
C GLU A 557 18.87 -7.19 -15.40
N PRO A 558 19.64 -7.41 -14.31
CA PRO A 558 19.63 -6.53 -13.16
C PRO A 558 20.21 -5.15 -13.48
N LEU A 559 19.76 -4.13 -12.77
CA LEU A 559 20.43 -2.83 -12.73
C LEU A 559 21.59 -2.90 -11.72
N ALA A 560 22.69 -2.22 -12.04
CA ALA A 560 23.80 -2.11 -11.12
C ALA A 560 23.42 -1.28 -9.89
N PRO A 561 23.87 -1.65 -8.69
CA PRO A 561 23.72 -0.80 -7.52
C PRO A 561 24.34 0.58 -7.74
N THR A 562 23.69 1.63 -7.21
CA THR A 562 24.19 3.00 -7.26
C THR A 562 24.74 3.40 -5.89
N GLY A 563 25.57 4.43 -5.85
CA GLY A 563 26.09 5.03 -4.61
C GLY A 563 25.60 6.48 -4.46
N PRO A 564 25.74 7.07 -3.28
CA PRO A 564 25.44 8.48 -3.10
C PRO A 564 26.24 9.31 -4.12
N PRO A 565 25.68 10.42 -4.65
CA PRO A 565 26.41 11.31 -5.56
C PRO A 565 27.71 11.76 -4.89
N ASP A 566 28.79 11.78 -5.67
CA ASP A 566 30.09 12.24 -5.17
C ASP A 566 29.97 13.69 -4.69
N SER A 567 30.15 13.92 -3.39
CA SER A 567 30.06 15.24 -2.75
C SER A 567 31.14 16.24 -3.23
N SER A 568 32.05 15.79 -4.08
CA SER A 568 33.12 16.63 -4.66
C SER A 568 32.65 17.49 -5.85
N HIS A 569 31.44 17.30 -6.38
CA HIS A 569 30.89 18.13 -7.47
C HIS A 569 29.76 18.99 -6.92
N PRO A 570 29.85 20.35 -7.02
CA PRO A 570 28.74 21.22 -6.67
C PRO A 570 27.54 20.94 -7.60
N PRO A 571 26.30 21.10 -7.13
CA PRO A 571 25.13 20.94 -7.97
C PRO A 571 25.24 21.87 -9.18
N VAL A 572 25.01 21.32 -10.36
CA VAL A 572 24.95 22.08 -11.61
C VAL A 572 23.77 23.04 -11.50
N PRO A 573 23.95 24.35 -11.78
CA PRO A 573 22.97 25.41 -11.55
C PRO A 573 21.68 25.26 -12.37
#